data_7e6c991ac7f7c46129a8949790e7df4e
#
_entry.id   7e6c991ac7f7c46129a8949790e7df4e
#
_cell.length_a   1.000
_cell.length_b   1.000
_cell.length_c   1.000
_cell.angle_alpha   90.00
_cell.angle_beta   90.00
_cell.angle_gamma   90.00
#
_symmetry.space_group_name_H-M   'P 1'
#
loop_
_entity.id
_entity.type
_entity.pdbx_description
1 polymer ?
#
loop_
_entity_poly.entity_id
_entity_poly.type
_entity_poly.pdbx_seq_one_letter_code
_entity_poly.pdbx_strand_id
1 'polypeptide(L)'
;RSAPAKILGLSKKGNFSHGSDADITIYDKNIKDIEEMFAHPSIVIKDGIVVVEKGKIKKYIWGKTQTVAPEYDKSIEKNLGKFFDKYHTMKLDNYIISDDEMERLVGSPVNINDCKHKRKE
;
A
#
# COMPACT_ATOMS: atom_id res chain seq x y z
N ARG A 1 -11.21 -6.87 -4.18
CA ARG A 1 -9.79 -6.55 -3.88
C ARG A 1 -9.07 -5.89 -5.06
N SER A 2 -9.38 -6.30 -6.31
CA SER A 2 -8.73 -5.73 -7.51
C SER A 2 -9.13 -4.27 -7.78
N ALA A 3 -10.37 -3.86 -7.52
CA ALA A 3 -10.81 -2.50 -7.76
C ALA A 3 -10.09 -1.47 -6.87
N PRO A 4 -10.00 -1.63 -5.54
CA PRO A 4 -9.18 -0.74 -4.70
C PRO A 4 -7.71 -0.69 -5.12
N ALA A 5 -7.10 -1.83 -5.46
CA ALA A 5 -5.72 -1.88 -5.92
C ALA A 5 -5.51 -1.07 -7.22
N LYS A 6 -6.45 -1.16 -8.17
CA LYS A 6 -6.41 -0.38 -9.42
C LYS A 6 -6.53 1.13 -9.16
N ILE A 7 -7.41 1.54 -8.25
CA ILE A 7 -7.59 2.95 -7.88
C ILE A 7 -6.28 3.52 -7.31
N LEU A 8 -5.55 2.73 -6.52
CA LEU A 8 -4.27 3.11 -5.93
C LEU A 8 -3.06 2.89 -6.86
N GLY A 9 -3.27 2.53 -8.13
CA GLY A 9 -2.19 2.27 -9.08
C GLY A 9 -1.37 0.99 -8.80
N LEU A 10 -1.83 0.14 -7.87
CA LEU A 10 -1.14 -1.10 -7.46
C LEU A 10 -1.42 -2.24 -8.44
N SER A 11 -0.85 -2.17 -9.64
CA SER A 11 -1.14 -3.11 -10.74
C SER A 11 -0.80 -4.57 -10.44
N LYS A 12 0.18 -4.80 -9.56
CA LYS A 12 0.63 -6.14 -9.14
C LYS A 12 -0.15 -6.71 -7.96
N LYS A 13 -1.08 -5.96 -7.36
CA LYS A 13 -1.83 -6.35 -6.17
C LYS A 13 -3.30 -6.69 -6.47
N GLY A 14 -3.87 -7.57 -5.66
CA GLY A 14 -5.30 -7.88 -5.67
C GLY A 14 -5.80 -8.68 -6.87
N ASN A 15 -4.92 -9.33 -7.63
CA ASN A 15 -5.24 -10.20 -8.77
C ASN A 15 -4.26 -11.37 -8.85
N PHE A 16 -4.60 -12.37 -9.69
CA PHE A 16 -3.79 -13.57 -9.95
C PHE A 16 -3.19 -13.60 -11.36
N SER A 17 -3.02 -12.44 -12.00
CA SER A 17 -2.42 -12.36 -13.31
C SER A 17 -0.93 -12.71 -13.28
N HIS A 18 -0.39 -13.13 -14.41
CA HIS A 18 1.06 -13.34 -14.53
C HIS A 18 1.83 -12.05 -14.16
N GLY A 19 2.84 -12.21 -13.32
CA GLY A 19 3.64 -11.08 -12.81
C GLY A 19 3.03 -10.32 -11.63
N SER A 20 1.87 -10.77 -11.10
CA SER A 20 1.31 -10.24 -9.86
C SER A 20 2.04 -10.79 -8.63
N ASP A 21 2.02 -10.01 -7.56
CA ASP A 21 2.58 -10.44 -6.28
C ASP A 21 1.75 -11.59 -5.71
N ALA A 22 2.41 -12.63 -5.22
CA ALA A 22 1.75 -13.80 -4.64
C ALA A 22 1.33 -13.51 -3.19
N ASP A 23 0.33 -12.64 -3.01
CA ASP A 23 -0.33 -12.34 -1.73
C ASP A 23 -1.64 -13.11 -1.65
N ILE A 24 -1.64 -14.27 -0.98
CA ILE A 24 -2.76 -15.23 -1.01
C ILE A 24 -3.13 -15.64 0.42
N THR A 25 -4.43 -15.62 0.72
CA THR A 25 -4.96 -16.20 1.96
C THR A 25 -5.89 -17.35 1.61
N ILE A 26 -5.65 -18.51 2.20
CA ILE A 26 -6.41 -19.73 1.98
C ILE A 26 -7.18 -20.06 3.26
N TYR A 27 -8.49 -20.28 3.12
CA TYR A 27 -9.39 -20.62 4.20
C TYR A 27 -9.92 -22.06 4.03
N ASP A 28 -10.23 -22.70 5.16
CA ASP A 28 -10.88 -24.04 5.14
C ASP A 28 -12.40 -23.87 5.01
N LYS A 29 -12.96 -24.29 3.88
CA LYS A 29 -14.40 -24.26 3.60
C LYS A 29 -15.23 -25.19 4.49
N ASN A 30 -14.60 -26.12 5.21
CA ASN A 30 -15.31 -27.07 6.09
C ASN A 30 -15.69 -26.42 7.42
N ILE A 31 -15.12 -25.27 7.76
CA ILE A 31 -15.54 -24.47 8.92
C ILE A 31 -16.89 -23.82 8.57
N LYS A 32 -17.95 -24.21 9.31
CA LYS A 32 -19.33 -23.76 9.04
C LYS A 32 -19.56 -22.31 9.48
N ASP A 33 -18.90 -21.89 10.55
CA ASP A 33 -18.96 -20.51 11.03
C ASP A 33 -18.05 -19.64 10.16
N ILE A 34 -18.65 -18.65 9.52
CA ILE A 34 -17.95 -17.72 8.62
C ILE A 34 -16.94 -16.85 9.39
N GLU A 35 -17.28 -16.40 10.60
CA GLU A 35 -16.40 -15.59 11.42
C GLU A 35 -15.17 -16.40 11.85
N GLU A 36 -15.37 -17.62 12.32
CA GLU A 36 -14.31 -18.54 12.69
C GLU A 36 -13.42 -18.89 11.48
N MET A 37 -14.01 -19.14 10.31
CA MET A 37 -13.27 -19.41 9.09
C MET A 37 -12.33 -18.26 8.72
N PHE A 38 -12.81 -17.01 8.79
CA PHE A 38 -12.00 -15.85 8.45
C PHE A 38 -10.98 -15.48 9.54
N ALA A 39 -11.28 -15.78 10.81
CA ALA A 39 -10.35 -15.57 11.91
C ALA A 39 -9.13 -16.51 11.87
N HIS A 40 -9.31 -17.72 11.27
CA HIS A 40 -8.29 -18.78 11.28
C HIS A 40 -7.93 -19.25 9.87
N PRO A 41 -7.20 -18.46 9.07
CA PRO A 41 -6.75 -18.88 7.76
C PRO A 41 -5.83 -20.08 7.85
N SER A 42 -6.02 -21.06 6.96
CA SER A 42 -5.21 -22.28 6.89
C SER A 42 -3.77 -21.96 6.45
N ILE A 43 -3.64 -21.08 5.44
CA ILE A 43 -2.34 -20.65 4.90
C ILE A 43 -2.44 -19.18 4.54
N VAL A 44 -1.40 -18.42 4.91
CA VAL A 44 -1.19 -17.06 4.41
C VAL A 44 0.16 -16.99 3.71
N ILE A 45 0.13 -16.56 2.46
CA ILE A 45 1.29 -16.35 1.61
C ILE A 45 1.44 -14.85 1.38
N LYS A 46 2.65 -14.33 1.55
CA LYS A 46 3.01 -12.94 1.30
C LYS A 46 4.27 -12.90 0.44
N ASP A 47 4.19 -12.21 -0.71
CA ASP A 47 5.28 -12.16 -1.70
C ASP A 47 5.83 -13.57 -2.06
N GLY A 48 4.95 -14.57 -2.17
CA GLY A 48 5.32 -15.96 -2.45
C GLY A 48 5.88 -16.75 -1.26
N ILE A 49 5.98 -16.15 -0.08
CA ILE A 49 6.49 -16.79 1.13
C ILE A 49 5.33 -17.18 2.05
N VAL A 50 5.30 -18.43 2.53
CA VAL A 50 4.34 -18.87 3.54
C VAL A 50 4.68 -18.22 4.87
N VAL A 51 3.84 -17.33 5.36
CA VAL A 51 4.01 -16.58 6.62
C VAL A 51 3.17 -17.17 7.76
N VAL A 52 2.02 -17.78 7.44
CA VAL A 52 1.17 -18.49 8.39
C VAL A 52 0.79 -19.85 7.80
N GLU A 53 0.85 -20.88 8.61
CA GLU A 53 0.35 -22.22 8.29
C GLU A 53 -0.32 -22.85 9.51
N LYS A 54 -1.56 -23.34 9.34
CA LYS A 54 -2.36 -23.97 10.40
C LYS A 54 -2.43 -23.12 11.68
N GLY A 55 -2.68 -21.81 11.53
CA GLY A 55 -2.76 -20.87 12.64
C GLY A 55 -1.43 -20.50 13.31
N LYS A 56 -0.29 -21.02 12.83
CA LYS A 56 1.04 -20.73 13.37
C LYS A 56 1.82 -19.82 12.45
N ILE A 57 2.41 -18.77 13.00
CA ILE A 57 3.34 -17.90 12.27
C ILE A 57 4.61 -18.68 12.00
N LYS A 58 4.98 -18.82 10.72
CA LYS A 58 6.19 -19.50 10.25
C LYS A 58 7.33 -18.53 9.99
N LYS A 59 7.01 -17.34 9.48
CA LYS A 59 8.00 -16.34 9.11
C LYS A 59 7.43 -14.94 9.30
N TYR A 60 8.26 -14.03 9.79
CA TYR A 60 7.98 -12.61 9.78
C TYR A 60 8.64 -11.98 8.55
N ILE A 61 7.87 -11.21 7.79
CA ILE A 61 8.39 -10.40 6.70
C ILE A 61 7.90 -8.97 6.87
N TRP A 62 8.78 -8.04 6.61
CA TRP A 62 8.45 -6.62 6.65
C TRP A 62 7.58 -6.27 5.44
N GLY A 63 6.59 -5.42 5.67
CA GLY A 63 5.81 -4.82 4.59
C GLY A 63 6.66 -3.84 3.77
N LYS A 64 6.05 -3.35 2.68
CA LYS A 64 6.62 -2.27 1.87
C LYS A 64 5.68 -1.09 1.93
N THR A 65 6.21 0.11 2.12
CA THR A 65 5.42 1.34 2.00
C THR A 65 5.15 1.60 0.52
N GLN A 66 3.88 1.81 0.18
CA GLN A 66 3.47 2.19 -1.16
C GLN A 66 3.04 3.65 -1.12
N THR A 67 3.57 4.47 -2.01
CA THR A 67 3.11 5.83 -2.22
C THR A 67 2.68 6.04 -3.66
N VAL A 68 1.86 7.03 -3.91
CA VAL A 68 1.38 7.39 -5.24
C VAL A 68 1.95 8.77 -5.57
N ALA A 69 2.61 8.89 -6.72
CA ALA A 69 3.07 10.16 -7.25
C ALA A 69 2.06 10.68 -8.29
N PRO A 70 1.05 11.49 -7.89
CA PRO A 70 0.09 12.07 -8.83
C PRO A 70 0.78 13.12 -9.70
N GLU A 71 0.39 13.16 -10.97
CA GLU A 71 0.79 14.23 -11.87
C GLU A 71 -0.03 15.49 -11.53
N TYR A 72 0.62 16.58 -11.16
CA TYR A 72 -0.02 17.85 -10.82
C TYR A 72 0.83 19.05 -11.26
N ASP A 73 0.20 20.21 -11.35
CA ASP A 73 0.90 21.46 -11.66
C ASP A 73 1.71 21.94 -10.46
N LYS A 74 3.04 21.81 -10.56
CA LYS A 74 3.98 22.20 -9.49
C LYS A 74 3.94 23.69 -9.14
N SER A 75 3.36 24.54 -9.98
CA SER A 75 3.21 25.97 -9.69
C SER A 75 2.32 26.23 -8.47
N ILE A 76 1.43 25.29 -8.13
CA ILE A 76 0.55 25.37 -6.97
C ILE A 76 1.31 25.38 -5.64
N GLU A 77 2.50 24.75 -5.58
CA GLU A 77 3.31 24.68 -4.34
C GLU A 77 3.67 26.07 -3.81
N LYS A 78 4.03 27.00 -4.70
CA LYS A 78 4.29 28.39 -4.34
C LYS A 78 3.08 29.07 -3.68
N ASN A 79 1.89 28.77 -4.18
CA ASN A 79 0.64 29.36 -3.67
C ASN A 79 0.22 28.71 -2.37
N LEU A 80 0.44 27.39 -2.22
CA LEU A 80 0.20 26.65 -0.99
C LEU A 80 1.08 27.17 0.14
N GLY A 81 2.39 27.38 -0.09
CA GLY A 81 3.29 27.93 0.92
C GLY A 81 2.79 29.28 1.45
N LYS A 82 2.44 30.20 0.55
CA LYS A 82 1.86 31.51 0.93
C LYS A 82 0.55 31.40 1.68
N PHE A 83 -0.29 30.46 1.32
CA PHE A 83 -1.57 30.20 1.99
C PHE A 83 -1.33 29.70 3.40
N PHE A 84 -0.42 28.74 3.59
CA PHE A 84 -0.07 28.21 4.90
C PHE A 84 0.54 29.30 5.79
N ASP A 85 1.47 30.11 5.27
CA ASP A 85 2.09 31.22 6.03
C ASP A 85 1.06 32.25 6.51
N LYS A 86 -0.01 32.46 5.73
CA LYS A 86 -1.05 33.44 6.06
C LYS A 86 -2.11 32.94 7.02
N TYR A 87 -2.53 31.68 6.90
CA TYR A 87 -3.71 31.15 7.57
C TYR A 87 -3.45 30.06 8.59
N HIS A 88 -2.24 29.51 8.65
CA HIS A 88 -1.86 28.42 9.55
C HIS A 88 -0.70 28.81 10.45
N THR A 89 -0.71 28.31 11.67
CA THR A 89 0.39 28.50 12.65
C THR A 89 1.58 27.60 12.34
N MET A 90 1.34 26.46 11.64
CA MET A 90 2.38 25.54 11.20
C MET A 90 2.71 25.81 9.73
N LYS A 91 4.00 25.77 9.39
CA LYS A 91 4.47 25.90 8.02
C LYS A 91 4.18 24.64 7.22
N LEU A 92 4.06 24.79 5.89
CA LEU A 92 3.82 23.66 4.98
C LEU A 92 4.88 22.57 5.13
N ASP A 93 6.14 22.96 5.31
CA ASP A 93 7.27 22.02 5.46
C ASP A 93 7.12 21.05 6.64
N ASN A 94 6.35 21.42 7.66
CA ASN A 94 6.09 20.55 8.80
C ASN A 94 5.10 19.39 8.48
N TYR A 95 4.45 19.43 7.32
CA TYR A 95 3.56 18.36 6.85
C TYR A 95 4.24 17.44 5.84
N ILE A 96 5.44 17.78 5.38
CA ILE A 96 6.18 16.99 4.40
C ILE A 96 6.99 15.95 5.18
N ILE A 97 6.71 14.68 4.90
CA ILE A 97 7.51 13.55 5.37
C ILE A 97 8.37 13.11 4.19
N SER A 98 9.70 13.15 4.35
CA SER A 98 10.62 12.71 3.32
C SER A 98 10.63 11.18 3.17
N ASP A 99 10.96 10.69 1.97
CA ASP A 99 11.09 9.24 1.72
C ASP A 99 12.16 8.63 2.64
N ASP A 100 13.28 9.32 2.88
CA ASP A 100 14.34 8.89 3.80
C ASP A 100 13.85 8.74 5.24
N GLU A 101 12.92 9.60 5.69
CA GLU A 101 12.31 9.50 7.02
C GLU A 101 11.37 8.31 7.10
N MET A 102 10.55 8.10 6.05
CA MET A 102 9.68 6.94 5.95
C MET A 102 10.47 5.64 5.92
N GLU A 103 11.54 5.56 5.14
CA GLU A 103 12.41 4.39 5.06
C GLU A 103 13.05 4.07 6.42
N ARG A 104 13.50 5.08 7.16
CA ARG A 104 14.04 4.89 8.52
C ARG A 104 13.01 4.37 9.50
N LEU A 105 11.76 4.85 9.42
CA LEU A 105 10.68 4.43 10.31
C LEU A 105 10.19 3.00 10.00
N VAL A 106 10.08 2.66 8.73
CA VAL A 106 9.50 1.38 8.28
C VAL A 106 10.56 0.30 8.08
N GLY A 107 11.83 0.67 7.92
CA GLY A 107 12.94 -0.27 7.69
C GLY A 107 12.93 -0.91 6.29
N SER A 108 12.20 -0.32 5.33
CA SER A 108 12.13 -0.80 3.95
C SER A 108 11.96 0.37 2.97
N PRO A 109 12.46 0.23 1.71
CA PRO A 109 12.32 1.25 0.68
C PRO A 109 10.87 1.60 0.40
N VAL A 110 10.62 2.87 0.09
CA VAL A 110 9.32 3.36 -0.37
C VAL A 110 9.16 3.05 -1.85
N ASN A 111 8.08 2.32 -2.21
CA ASN A 111 7.72 2.05 -3.60
C ASN A 111 6.82 3.16 -4.13
N ILE A 112 7.32 3.91 -5.10
CA ILE A 112 6.58 5.00 -5.74
C ILE A 112 5.81 4.44 -6.94
N ASN A 113 4.49 4.62 -6.94
CA ASN A 113 3.62 4.26 -8.05
C ASN A 113 3.24 5.53 -8.82
N ASP A 114 3.71 5.66 -10.05
CA ASP A 114 3.36 6.77 -10.91
C ASP A 114 1.87 6.73 -11.28
N CYS A 115 1.17 7.82 -11.03
CA CYS A 115 -0.21 8.02 -11.43
C CYS A 115 -0.25 8.89 -12.68
N LYS A 116 -0.11 8.28 -13.85
CA LYS A 116 -0.19 9.00 -15.14
C LYS A 116 -1.63 9.03 -15.63
N HIS A 117 -2.13 10.22 -15.87
CA HIS A 117 -3.43 10.40 -16.51
C HIS A 117 -3.31 10.02 -17.99
N LYS A 118 -3.85 8.86 -18.39
CA LYS A 118 -4.04 8.56 -19.81
C LYS A 118 -5.12 9.49 -20.34
N ARG A 119 -4.74 10.61 -20.97
CA ARG A 119 -5.67 11.33 -21.82
C ARG A 119 -6.15 10.36 -22.89
N LYS A 120 -7.46 10.09 -22.95
CA LYS A 120 -8.06 9.46 -24.11
C LYS A 120 -7.96 10.51 -25.23
N GLU A 121 -7.13 10.24 -26.23
CA GLU A 121 -7.17 10.91 -27.52
C GLU A 121 -8.49 10.58 -28.20
#